data_fc0fc02fc520113b0e2cb74ff125063b
#
_entry.id   fc0fc02fc520113b0e2cb74ff125063b
#
_cell.length_a   1.000
_cell.length_b   1.000
_cell.length_c   1.000
_cell.angle_alpha   90.00
_cell.angle_beta   90.00
_cell.angle_gamma   90.00
#
_symmetry.space_group_name_H-M   'P 1'
#
loop_
_entity.id
_entity.type
_entity.pdbx_description
1 polymer ?
#
loop_
_entity_poly.entity_id
_entity_poly.type
_entity_poly.pdbx_seq_one_letter_code
_entity_poly.pdbx_strand_id
1 'polypeptide(L)'
;MRVTPETVREEHARVRDRAPVVVPILNDTRERLGDLFDAEVDRVAEETYRREVDAVFADGEVGVNVAGYVAVLRDLDVAGDYPGFVVDEVLGRELAAAIAGGQPLSLLAQATFHVADVHVDRDATADAAGPGAGTAGADDLDAALAAGFQTRLPGWEWREGESPFAVDPDR
;
A
#
# COMPACT_ATOMS: atom_id res chain seq x y z
N MET A 1 -5.04 -20.68 7.02
CA MET A 1 -5.40 -19.37 7.58
C MET A 1 -6.91 -19.31 7.86
N ARG A 2 -7.34 -18.70 8.95
CA ARG A 2 -8.75 -18.48 9.25
C ARG A 2 -8.91 -16.97 9.56
N VAL A 3 -9.79 -16.30 8.84
CA VAL A 3 -10.11 -14.88 9.11
C VAL A 3 -11.24 -14.84 10.14
N THR A 4 -10.96 -14.31 11.31
CA THR A 4 -11.87 -14.14 12.43
C THR A 4 -11.86 -12.69 12.91
N PRO A 5 -12.82 -12.24 13.71
CA PRO A 5 -12.75 -10.90 14.31
C PRO A 5 -11.46 -10.64 15.11
N GLU A 6 -10.86 -11.68 15.68
CA GLU A 6 -9.58 -11.60 16.37
C GLU A 6 -8.44 -11.36 15.38
N THR A 7 -8.37 -12.16 14.31
CA THR A 7 -7.40 -11.97 13.22
C THR A 7 -7.46 -10.55 12.65
N VAL A 8 -8.67 -10.04 12.41
CA VAL A 8 -8.84 -8.66 11.89
C VAL A 8 -8.28 -7.63 12.86
N ARG A 9 -8.51 -7.78 14.17
CA ARG A 9 -7.92 -6.86 15.17
C ARG A 9 -6.40 -6.95 15.25
N GLU A 10 -5.85 -8.16 15.14
CA GLU A 10 -4.40 -8.38 15.14
C GLU A 10 -3.72 -7.74 13.91
N GLU A 11 -4.30 -7.94 12.73
CA GLU A 11 -3.76 -7.34 11.50
C GLU A 11 -3.95 -5.82 11.47
N HIS A 12 -5.06 -5.30 12.02
CA HIS A 12 -5.22 -3.86 12.23
C HIS A 12 -4.08 -3.27 13.05
N ALA A 13 -3.81 -3.85 14.24
CA ALA A 13 -2.73 -3.41 15.11
C ALA A 13 -1.38 -3.49 14.39
N ARG A 14 -1.12 -4.57 13.68
CA ARG A 14 0.11 -4.80 12.93
C ARG A 14 0.32 -3.75 11.84
N VAL A 15 -0.68 -3.50 11.00
CA VAL A 15 -0.61 -2.50 9.92
C VAL A 15 -0.38 -1.10 10.51
N ARG A 16 -1.03 -0.78 11.61
CA ARG A 16 -0.87 0.48 12.33
C ARG A 16 0.55 0.66 12.90
N ASP A 17 1.10 -0.40 13.47
CA ASP A 17 2.43 -0.41 14.07
C ASP A 17 3.57 -0.35 13.03
N ARG A 18 3.28 -0.69 11.77
CA ARG A 18 4.25 -0.57 10.67
C ARG A 18 4.45 0.87 10.16
N ALA A 19 3.76 1.86 10.71
CA ALA A 19 3.89 3.25 10.29
C ALA A 19 5.35 3.74 10.12
N PRO A 20 6.30 3.44 11.04
CA PRO A 20 7.70 3.88 10.88
C PRO A 20 8.41 3.32 9.64
N VAL A 21 7.95 2.19 9.11
CA VAL A 21 8.50 1.55 7.90
C VAL A 21 7.74 1.99 6.67
N VAL A 22 6.41 1.96 6.72
CA VAL A 22 5.54 2.22 5.56
C VAL A 22 5.53 3.71 5.18
N VAL A 23 5.53 4.63 6.16
CA VAL A 23 5.41 6.07 5.88
C VAL A 23 6.60 6.63 5.08
N PRO A 24 7.86 6.27 5.31
CA PRO A 24 8.96 6.64 4.44
C PRO A 24 8.74 6.19 2.99
N ILE A 25 8.42 4.91 2.76
CA ILE A 25 8.13 4.35 1.42
C ILE A 25 6.97 5.10 0.75
N LEU A 26 5.92 5.34 1.50
CA LEU A 26 4.73 6.07 1.05
C LEU A 26 5.10 7.49 0.60
N ASN A 27 5.89 8.22 1.38
CA ASN A 27 6.30 9.58 1.05
C ASN A 27 7.22 9.63 -0.17
N ASP A 28 8.15 8.69 -0.31
CA ASP A 28 9.02 8.61 -1.47
C ASP A 28 8.24 8.24 -2.74
N THR A 29 7.25 7.36 -2.60
CA THR A 29 6.32 7.03 -3.69
C THR A 29 5.51 8.25 -4.11
N ARG A 30 5.00 9.04 -3.16
CA ARG A 30 4.26 10.28 -3.42
C ARG A 30 5.11 11.33 -4.14
N GLU A 31 6.35 11.52 -3.71
CA GLU A 31 7.30 12.43 -4.35
C GLU A 31 7.53 12.06 -5.82
N ARG A 32 7.77 10.78 -6.11
CA ARG A 32 7.94 10.28 -7.48
C ARG A 32 6.70 10.43 -8.35
N LEU A 33 5.53 10.16 -7.79
CA LEU A 33 4.27 10.37 -8.49
C LEU A 33 4.03 11.86 -8.74
N GLY A 34 4.38 12.72 -7.79
CA GLY A 34 4.35 14.18 -7.97
C GLY A 34 5.20 14.62 -9.14
N ASP A 35 6.43 14.14 -9.24
CA ASP A 35 7.34 14.42 -10.37
C ASP A 35 6.75 13.91 -11.70
N LEU A 36 6.16 12.72 -11.72
CA LEU A 36 5.57 12.15 -12.93
C LEU A 36 4.35 12.91 -13.43
N PHE A 37 3.56 13.47 -12.52
CA PHE A 37 2.32 14.18 -12.83
C PHE A 37 2.49 15.71 -12.81
N ASP A 38 3.72 16.21 -12.60
CA ASP A 38 4.02 17.63 -12.44
C ASP A 38 3.12 18.29 -11.37
N ALA A 39 3.00 17.61 -10.22
CA ALA A 39 2.16 18.00 -9.10
C ALA A 39 2.95 18.04 -7.80
N GLU A 40 2.71 19.07 -7.00
CA GLU A 40 3.22 19.11 -5.61
C GLU A 40 2.35 18.24 -4.72
N VAL A 41 2.99 17.36 -3.95
CA VAL A 41 2.30 16.45 -3.03
C VAL A 41 2.90 16.56 -1.64
N ASP A 42 2.05 16.88 -0.67
CA ASP A 42 2.49 17.00 0.72
C ASP A 42 2.96 15.66 1.31
N ARG A 43 4.00 15.73 2.13
CA ARG A 43 4.45 14.57 2.91
C ARG A 43 3.46 14.25 4.02
N VAL A 44 3.31 12.97 4.31
CA VAL A 44 2.38 12.45 5.29
C VAL A 44 3.13 12.09 6.59
N ALA A 45 2.58 12.47 7.73
CA ALA A 45 3.07 12.07 9.04
C ALA A 45 2.53 10.68 9.43
N GLU A 46 3.27 9.95 10.27
CA GLU A 46 2.86 8.63 10.77
C GLU A 46 1.47 8.65 11.43
N GLU A 47 1.14 9.70 12.16
CA GLU A 47 -0.15 9.81 12.84
C GLU A 47 -1.31 9.95 11.83
N THR A 48 -1.08 10.61 10.71
CA THR A 48 -2.08 10.71 9.62
C THR A 48 -2.28 9.35 8.96
N TYR A 49 -1.20 8.60 8.73
CA TYR A 49 -1.27 7.22 8.25
C TYR A 49 -2.06 6.33 9.23
N ARG A 50 -1.75 6.37 10.54
CA ARG A 50 -2.44 5.56 11.57
C ARG A 50 -3.94 5.84 11.62
N ARG A 51 -4.35 7.10 11.50
CA ARG A 51 -5.78 7.46 11.45
C ARG A 51 -6.47 6.89 10.23
N GLU A 52 -5.80 6.86 9.09
CA GLU A 52 -6.38 6.28 7.88
C GLU A 52 -6.45 4.75 7.96
N VAL A 53 -5.45 4.10 8.58
CA VAL A 53 -5.52 2.67 8.90
C VAL A 53 -6.76 2.38 9.77
N ASP A 54 -6.96 3.16 10.82
CA ASP A 54 -8.12 3.01 11.70
C ASP A 54 -9.44 3.17 10.91
N ALA A 55 -9.51 4.12 9.97
CA ALA A 55 -10.68 4.33 9.13
C ALA A 55 -10.96 3.16 8.18
N VAL A 56 -9.92 2.60 7.55
CA VAL A 56 -10.04 1.43 6.66
C VAL A 56 -10.55 0.21 7.43
N PHE A 57 -10.03 -0.04 8.62
CA PHE A 57 -10.44 -1.18 9.45
C PHE A 57 -11.79 -0.98 10.16
N ALA A 58 -12.26 0.26 10.27
CA ALA A 58 -13.62 0.56 10.74
C ALA A 58 -14.70 0.23 9.70
N ASP A 59 -14.36 0.20 8.42
CA ASP A 59 -15.22 -0.34 7.35
C ASP A 59 -15.17 -1.87 7.40
N GLY A 60 -16.25 -2.48 7.87
CA GLY A 60 -16.29 -3.90 8.19
C GLY A 60 -15.94 -4.84 7.03
N GLU A 61 -16.35 -4.52 5.79
CA GLU A 61 -16.06 -5.34 4.61
C GLU A 61 -14.62 -5.10 4.13
N VAL A 62 -14.21 -3.86 4.01
CA VAL A 62 -12.86 -3.49 3.59
C VAL A 62 -11.83 -3.99 4.59
N GLY A 63 -12.06 -3.79 5.89
CA GLY A 63 -11.16 -4.23 6.95
C GLY A 63 -10.93 -5.75 6.95
N VAL A 64 -11.96 -6.55 6.70
CA VAL A 64 -11.84 -8.01 6.58
C VAL A 64 -11.00 -8.42 5.36
N ASN A 65 -11.24 -7.79 4.21
CA ASN A 65 -10.49 -8.06 2.99
C ASN A 65 -9.01 -7.68 3.15
N VAL A 66 -8.73 -6.50 3.67
CA VAL A 66 -7.37 -6.03 3.92
C VAL A 66 -6.66 -6.97 4.92
N ALA A 67 -7.30 -7.33 6.04
CA ALA A 67 -6.74 -8.28 7.00
C ALA A 67 -6.41 -9.63 6.35
N GLY A 68 -7.27 -10.13 5.47
CA GLY A 68 -7.04 -11.37 4.73
C GLY A 68 -5.80 -11.29 3.84
N TYR A 69 -5.67 -10.26 3.03
CA TYR A 69 -4.49 -10.07 2.16
C TYR A 69 -3.20 -9.86 2.96
N VAL A 70 -3.24 -9.04 4.02
CA VAL A 70 -2.09 -8.82 4.91
C VAL A 70 -1.61 -10.13 5.52
N ALA A 71 -2.52 -10.95 6.04
CA ALA A 71 -2.18 -12.22 6.64
C ALA A 71 -1.57 -13.20 5.62
N VAL A 72 -2.10 -13.25 4.39
CA VAL A 72 -1.54 -14.08 3.32
C VAL A 72 -0.14 -13.64 2.95
N LEU A 73 0.07 -12.35 2.66
CA LEU A 73 1.39 -11.81 2.28
C LEU A 73 2.44 -12.00 3.37
N ARG A 74 2.05 -11.77 4.63
CA ARG A 74 2.95 -11.95 5.77
C ARG A 74 3.42 -13.40 5.93
N ASP A 75 2.52 -14.35 5.75
CA ASP A 75 2.78 -15.77 6.00
C ASP A 75 3.25 -16.50 4.72
N LEU A 76 3.33 -15.80 3.59
CA LEU A 76 3.73 -16.37 2.33
C LEU A 76 5.23 -16.66 2.31
N ASP A 77 5.57 -17.93 2.07
CA ASP A 77 6.95 -18.39 1.83
C ASP A 77 7.04 -18.86 0.38
N VAL A 78 7.70 -18.06 -0.46
CA VAL A 78 7.85 -18.35 -1.89
C VAL A 78 9.31 -18.49 -2.24
N ALA A 79 9.65 -19.53 -2.97
CA ALA A 79 11.01 -19.82 -3.39
C ALA A 79 11.17 -19.78 -4.91
N GLY A 80 12.36 -19.42 -5.40
CA GLY A 80 12.69 -19.36 -6.81
C GLY A 80 12.13 -18.14 -7.53
N ASP A 81 11.75 -18.30 -8.79
CA ASP A 81 11.26 -17.21 -9.65
C ASP A 81 9.75 -16.91 -9.46
N TYR A 82 9.08 -17.66 -8.60
CA TYR A 82 7.65 -17.45 -8.30
C TYR A 82 7.29 -16.19 -7.51
N PRO A 83 8.17 -15.59 -6.68
CA PRO A 83 7.85 -14.39 -5.93
C PRO A 83 7.26 -13.28 -6.79
N GLY A 84 7.94 -12.92 -7.87
CA GLY A 84 7.51 -11.84 -8.75
C GLY A 84 6.13 -12.06 -9.36
N PHE A 85 5.79 -13.31 -9.67
CA PHE A 85 4.48 -13.62 -10.25
C PHE A 85 3.35 -13.63 -9.21
N VAL A 86 3.56 -14.26 -8.05
CA VAL A 86 2.50 -14.45 -7.06
C VAL A 86 2.32 -13.21 -6.19
N VAL A 87 3.41 -12.60 -5.74
CA VAL A 87 3.38 -11.48 -4.80
C VAL A 87 3.14 -10.18 -5.54
N ASP A 88 3.97 -9.86 -6.55
CA ASP A 88 3.91 -8.58 -7.25
C ASP A 88 2.68 -8.49 -8.16
N GLU A 89 2.50 -9.50 -9.03
CA GLU A 89 1.47 -9.44 -10.07
C GLU A 89 0.06 -9.76 -9.56
N VAL A 90 -0.07 -10.41 -8.41
CA VAL A 90 -1.37 -10.80 -7.87
C VAL A 90 -1.61 -10.18 -6.50
N LEU A 91 -0.95 -10.68 -5.46
CA LEU A 91 -1.32 -10.38 -4.07
C LEU A 91 -1.01 -8.93 -3.66
N GLY A 92 0.16 -8.40 -4.00
CA GLY A 92 0.55 -7.02 -3.66
C GLY A 92 -0.36 -5.99 -4.32
N ARG A 93 -0.64 -6.16 -5.60
CA ARG A 93 -1.55 -5.29 -6.35
C ARG A 93 -2.98 -5.34 -5.82
N GLU A 94 -3.48 -6.53 -5.50
CA GLU A 94 -4.83 -6.69 -4.97
C GLU A 94 -4.97 -6.10 -3.56
N LEU A 95 -3.95 -6.24 -2.70
CA LEU A 95 -3.95 -5.57 -1.39
C LEU A 95 -4.00 -4.04 -1.55
N ALA A 96 -3.15 -3.49 -2.41
CA ALA A 96 -3.15 -2.03 -2.68
C ALA A 96 -4.52 -1.57 -3.19
N ALA A 97 -5.12 -2.31 -4.12
CA ALA A 97 -6.44 -2.02 -4.65
C ALA A 97 -7.55 -2.11 -3.60
N ALA A 98 -7.50 -3.11 -2.73
CA ALA A 98 -8.46 -3.29 -1.64
C ALA A 98 -8.41 -2.13 -0.64
N ILE A 99 -7.22 -1.64 -0.30
CA ILE A 99 -7.04 -0.48 0.58
C ILE A 99 -7.59 0.78 -0.09
N ALA A 100 -7.26 1.02 -1.35
CA ALA A 100 -7.70 2.21 -2.07
C ALA A 100 -9.21 2.31 -2.23
N GLY A 101 -9.88 1.17 -2.37
CA GLY A 101 -11.33 1.08 -2.53
C GLY A 101 -11.77 1.01 -4.00
N GLY A 102 -12.85 1.72 -4.34
CA GLY A 102 -13.44 1.64 -5.67
C GLY A 102 -12.59 2.26 -6.79
N GLN A 103 -12.90 1.92 -8.04
CA GLN A 103 -12.30 2.56 -9.21
C GLN A 103 -12.65 4.05 -9.27
N PRO A 104 -11.76 4.90 -9.77
CA PRO A 104 -10.46 4.60 -10.39
C PRO A 104 -9.30 4.48 -9.40
N LEU A 105 -9.49 4.71 -8.12
CA LEU A 105 -8.41 4.73 -7.12
C LEU A 105 -7.73 3.36 -6.97
N SER A 106 -8.49 2.27 -7.08
CA SER A 106 -7.94 0.92 -7.07
C SER A 106 -6.95 0.66 -8.21
N LEU A 107 -7.23 1.18 -9.41
CA LEU A 107 -6.32 1.08 -10.56
C LEU A 107 -5.04 1.90 -10.33
N LEU A 108 -5.17 3.09 -9.76
CA LEU A 108 -4.02 3.93 -9.41
C LEU A 108 -3.15 3.24 -8.36
N ALA A 109 -3.75 2.64 -7.33
CA ALA A 109 -3.02 1.90 -6.30
C ALA A 109 -2.26 0.70 -6.89
N GLN A 110 -2.86 -0.06 -7.80
CA GLN A 110 -2.20 -1.17 -8.48
C GLN A 110 -0.99 -0.70 -9.32
N ALA A 111 -1.14 0.39 -10.06
CA ALA A 111 -0.03 0.98 -10.82
C ALA A 111 1.08 1.52 -9.90
N THR A 112 0.69 2.11 -8.79
CA THR A 112 1.61 2.68 -7.80
C THR A 112 2.39 1.59 -7.04
N PHE A 113 1.83 0.41 -6.88
CA PHE A 113 2.50 -0.71 -6.21
C PHE A 113 3.87 -1.00 -6.83
N HIS A 114 3.98 -1.07 -8.15
CA HIS A 114 5.26 -1.29 -8.81
C HIS A 114 6.27 -0.16 -8.58
N VAL A 115 5.80 1.08 -8.45
CA VAL A 115 6.67 2.21 -8.14
C VAL A 115 7.23 2.10 -6.72
N ALA A 116 6.41 1.69 -5.76
CA ALA A 116 6.80 1.48 -4.37
C ALA A 116 7.75 0.28 -4.22
N ASP A 117 7.45 -0.83 -4.88
CA ASP A 117 8.19 -2.08 -4.82
C ASP A 117 9.64 -1.93 -5.34
N VAL A 118 9.83 -1.35 -6.50
CA VAL A 118 11.17 -1.05 -7.06
C VAL A 118 12.00 -0.17 -6.12
N HIS A 119 11.37 0.60 -5.24
CA HIS A 119 12.07 1.45 -4.29
C HIS A 119 12.59 0.65 -3.11
N VAL A 120 11.76 -0.21 -2.54
CA VAL A 120 12.14 -1.11 -1.45
C VAL A 120 13.30 -2.00 -1.87
N ASP A 121 13.26 -2.57 -3.07
CA ASP A 121 14.33 -3.39 -3.62
C ASP A 121 15.67 -2.68 -3.76
N ARG A 122 15.66 -1.40 -4.14
CA ARG A 122 16.90 -0.60 -4.27
C ARG A 122 17.55 -0.32 -2.92
N ASP A 123 16.77 -0.02 -1.91
CA ASP A 123 17.29 0.25 -0.57
C ASP A 123 17.80 -1.04 0.09
N ALA A 124 17.11 -2.17 -0.11
CA ALA A 124 17.56 -3.48 0.33
C ALA A 124 18.90 -3.89 -0.31
N THR A 125 19.14 -3.57 -1.58
CA THR A 125 20.40 -3.88 -2.27
C THR A 125 21.54 -2.94 -1.86
N ALA A 126 21.25 -1.73 -1.37
CA ALA A 126 22.26 -0.79 -0.90
C ALA A 126 22.79 -1.15 0.50
N ASP A 127 21.95 -1.73 1.36
CA ASP A 127 22.30 -2.11 2.73
C ASP A 127 22.70 -3.60 2.90
N ALA A 128 22.39 -4.46 1.95
CA ALA A 128 22.58 -5.91 2.06
C ALA A 128 23.83 -6.42 1.33
N ALA A 129 24.98 -6.28 1.96
CA ALA A 129 26.12 -7.19 1.76
C ALA A 129 26.06 -8.38 2.74
N GLY A 130 24.87 -8.96 3.02
CA GLY A 130 24.70 -10.08 3.94
C GLY A 130 23.61 -11.06 3.52
N PRO A 131 23.78 -12.38 3.77
CA PRO A 131 22.72 -13.36 3.54
C PRO A 131 21.65 -13.22 4.63
N GLY A 132 20.55 -12.58 4.33
CA GLY A 132 19.46 -12.31 5.26
C GLY A 132 18.47 -11.26 4.77
N ALA A 133 18.48 -10.97 3.47
CA ALA A 133 17.45 -10.16 2.86
C ALA A 133 16.06 -10.73 3.18
N GLY A 134 15.13 -9.86 3.51
CA GLY A 134 13.79 -10.20 3.96
C GLY A 134 13.14 -11.29 3.11
N THR A 135 12.32 -12.10 3.75
CA THR A 135 11.54 -13.11 3.02
C THR A 135 10.68 -12.38 2.00
N ALA A 136 10.72 -12.88 0.76
CA ALA A 136 9.78 -12.46 -0.28
C ALA A 136 8.36 -12.42 0.34
N GLY A 137 7.69 -11.28 0.22
CA GLY A 137 6.40 -11.04 0.85
C GLY A 137 6.40 -9.99 1.97
N ALA A 138 7.47 -9.83 2.74
CA ALA A 138 7.51 -8.79 3.78
C ALA A 138 7.74 -7.39 3.19
N ASP A 139 8.67 -7.29 2.26
CA ASP A 139 8.99 -6.05 1.56
C ASP A 139 7.83 -5.65 0.63
N ASP A 140 7.25 -6.64 -0.06
CA ASP A 140 6.06 -6.47 -0.90
C ASP A 140 4.82 -6.05 -0.09
N LEU A 141 4.68 -6.56 1.14
CA LEU A 141 3.64 -6.10 2.04
C LEU A 141 3.76 -4.61 2.33
N ASP A 142 4.94 -4.12 2.64
CA ASP A 142 5.18 -2.71 2.92
C ASP A 142 4.96 -1.83 1.69
N ALA A 143 5.41 -2.27 0.52
CA ALA A 143 5.15 -1.61 -0.76
C ALA A 143 3.65 -1.55 -1.08
N ALA A 144 2.91 -2.63 -0.85
CA ALA A 144 1.46 -2.68 -1.07
C ALA A 144 0.69 -1.78 -0.11
N LEU A 145 1.09 -1.74 1.17
CA LEU A 145 0.51 -0.81 2.15
C LEU A 145 0.77 0.64 1.75
N ALA A 146 2.01 0.97 1.37
CA ALA A 146 2.36 2.31 0.92
C ALA A 146 1.56 2.72 -0.33
N ALA A 147 1.47 1.86 -1.32
CA ALA A 147 0.75 2.11 -2.57
C ALA A 147 -0.77 2.29 -2.34
N GLY A 148 -1.36 1.45 -1.52
CA GLY A 148 -2.79 1.53 -1.23
C GLY A 148 -3.14 2.78 -0.41
N PHE A 149 -2.47 2.99 0.71
CA PHE A 149 -2.76 4.12 1.60
C PHE A 149 -2.45 5.47 0.98
N GLN A 150 -1.42 5.60 0.14
CA GLN A 150 -1.10 6.88 -0.49
C GLN A 150 -2.27 7.46 -1.31
N THR A 151 -3.12 6.62 -1.89
CA THR A 151 -4.30 7.08 -2.64
C THR A 151 -5.38 7.69 -1.76
N ARG A 152 -5.42 7.30 -0.47
CA ARG A 152 -6.43 7.73 0.50
C ARG A 152 -6.02 8.96 1.30
N LEU A 153 -4.72 9.25 1.34
CA LEU A 153 -4.16 10.31 2.19
C LEU A 153 -4.27 11.69 1.53
N PRO A 154 -4.39 12.78 2.33
CA PRO A 154 -4.51 14.14 1.82
C PRO A 154 -3.22 14.61 1.13
N GLY A 155 -3.29 15.77 0.48
CA GLY A 155 -2.17 16.41 -0.19
C GLY A 155 -2.11 16.17 -1.69
N TRP A 156 -3.03 15.41 -2.26
CA TRP A 156 -3.25 15.36 -3.70
C TRP A 156 -4.29 16.40 -4.11
N GLU A 157 -3.99 17.23 -5.10
CA GLU A 157 -4.90 18.26 -5.60
C GLU A 157 -6.27 17.69 -5.99
N TRP A 158 -6.28 16.53 -6.65
CA TRP A 158 -7.53 15.87 -7.06
C TRP A 158 -8.36 15.29 -5.91
N ARG A 159 -7.82 15.21 -4.68
CA ARG A 159 -8.58 14.84 -3.48
C ARG A 159 -9.16 16.05 -2.75
N GLU A 160 -8.53 17.19 -2.90
CA GLU A 160 -8.90 18.44 -2.21
C GLU A 160 -9.72 19.37 -3.10
N GLY A 161 -9.66 19.16 -4.42
CA GLY A 161 -10.41 19.89 -5.44
C GLY A 161 -11.44 19.04 -6.20
N GLU A 162 -11.77 19.48 -7.39
CA GLU A 162 -12.58 18.67 -8.31
C GLU A 162 -11.78 17.45 -8.77
N SER A 163 -12.38 16.27 -8.64
CA SER A 163 -11.74 15.04 -9.10
C SER A 163 -11.42 15.12 -10.60
N PRO A 164 -10.19 14.80 -11.04
CA PRO A 164 -9.86 14.72 -12.46
C PRO A 164 -10.68 13.65 -13.21
N PHE A 165 -11.36 12.79 -12.45
CA PHE A 165 -12.25 11.74 -12.95
C PHE A 165 -13.73 12.13 -12.84
N ALA A 166 -14.04 13.36 -12.38
CA ALA A 166 -15.41 13.85 -12.36
C ALA A 166 -15.95 13.96 -13.78
N VAL A 167 -17.10 13.39 -14.00
CA VAL A 167 -17.83 13.54 -15.26
C VAL A 167 -18.66 14.82 -15.15
N ASP A 168 -18.41 15.77 -16.04
CA ASP A 168 -19.26 16.94 -16.18
C ASP A 168 -20.57 16.51 -16.88
N PRO A 169 -21.71 16.48 -16.16
CA PRO A 169 -22.96 16.03 -16.75
C PRO A 169 -23.53 16.98 -17.83
N ASP A 170 -22.97 18.19 -17.92
CA ASP A 170 -23.40 19.23 -18.85
C ASP A 170 -22.51 19.35 -20.09
N ARG A 171 -21.57 18.42 -20.26
CA ARG A 171 -20.68 18.33 -21.42
C ARG A 171 -21.09 17.29 -22.41
#